data_6259617353e2087a06a5847f7b21e039
#
_entry.id   6259617353e2087a06a5847f7b21e039
#
_cell.length_a   1.000
_cell.length_b   1.000
_cell.length_c   1.000
_cell.angle_alpha   90.00
_cell.angle_beta   90.00
_cell.angle_gamma   90.00
#
_symmetry.space_group_name_H-M   'P 1'
#
loop_
_entity.id
_entity.type
_entity.pdbx_description
1 polymer ?
#
loop_
_entity_poly.entity_id
_entity_poly.type
_entity_poly.pdbx_seq_one_letter_code
_entity_poly.pdbx_strand_id
1 'polypeptide(L)'
;PSHDDEVVVPEVDPNYKEPVVDVIIGKNSESPQFGVLGKMVSNGRVIGMDLNECNTISLFGVQGAGKSYTIGSVTEMVLKQFSNVNKLPAPMAGVIFHFSESMDYAPEFTSMVYPNDEAGQLAKLKAEYGAEPNSVKDVVLLAPEAQVELRKAQYPDLEVHSIGFDSGELSVRDWLFLLAAMGNDSAYIKELKQIMKACRHNMSLANIRSGVANSDHLSTSQRALANTKLDFAEEYITDGCKLRQYLRPGRLIIVDLRDE
;
A
#
# COMPACT_ATOMS: atom_id res chain seq x y z
N PRO A 1 -9.10 -3.46 -26.90
CA PRO A 1 -9.40 -2.06 -27.00
C PRO A 1 -8.39 -1.30 -26.16
N SER A 2 -7.60 -0.46 -26.84
CA SER A 2 -6.58 0.39 -26.27
C SER A 2 -7.27 1.41 -25.33
N HIS A 3 -7.12 1.26 -24.03
CA HIS A 3 -7.25 2.39 -23.14
C HIS A 3 -5.99 3.24 -23.39
N ASP A 4 -6.16 4.36 -24.03
CA ASP A 4 -5.20 5.45 -23.99
C ASP A 4 -5.15 5.91 -22.54
N ASP A 5 -4.12 5.48 -21.81
CA ASP A 5 -3.77 6.05 -20.52
C ASP A 5 -3.36 7.49 -20.78
N GLU A 6 -4.31 8.43 -20.68
CA GLU A 6 -3.97 9.85 -20.61
C GLU A 6 -2.98 10.02 -19.47
N VAL A 7 -1.74 10.30 -19.83
CA VAL A 7 -0.72 10.69 -18.86
C VAL A 7 -1.20 12.02 -18.24
N VAL A 8 -1.79 11.93 -17.05
CA VAL A 8 -2.16 13.11 -16.28
C VAL A 8 -0.86 13.84 -15.94
N VAL A 9 -0.53 14.86 -16.74
CA VAL A 9 0.59 15.74 -16.46
C VAL A 9 0.22 16.51 -15.18
N PRO A 10 1.03 16.42 -14.11
CA PRO A 10 0.74 17.12 -12.87
C PRO A 10 0.59 18.63 -13.14
N GLU A 11 -0.47 19.21 -12.62
CA GLU A 11 -0.67 20.67 -12.70
C GLU A 11 0.47 21.36 -11.94
N VAL A 12 1.33 22.04 -12.67
CA VAL A 12 2.48 22.74 -12.07
C VAL A 12 1.97 24.02 -11.43
N ASP A 13 2.08 24.11 -10.10
CA ASP A 13 1.78 25.35 -9.38
C ASP A 13 2.68 26.50 -9.92
N PRO A 14 2.12 27.57 -10.51
CA PRO A 14 2.90 28.68 -11.04
C PRO A 14 3.74 29.41 -9.97
N ASN A 15 3.40 29.25 -8.71
CA ASN A 15 4.11 29.83 -7.56
C ASN A 15 5.06 28.83 -6.87
N TYR A 16 5.27 27.65 -7.48
CA TYR A 16 6.17 26.65 -6.92
C TYR A 16 7.59 27.20 -6.71
N LYS A 17 8.12 26.95 -5.52
CA LYS A 17 9.51 27.26 -5.14
C LYS A 17 10.20 25.97 -4.77
N GLU A 18 11.26 25.66 -5.50
CA GLU A 18 12.12 24.52 -5.19
C GLU A 18 12.80 24.71 -3.83
N PRO A 19 12.76 23.71 -2.93
CA PRO A 19 13.46 23.82 -1.66
C PRO A 19 14.98 23.79 -1.85
N VAL A 20 15.69 24.51 -0.99
CA VAL A 20 17.16 24.48 -0.93
C VAL A 20 17.56 23.48 0.15
N VAL A 21 18.39 22.50 -0.19
CA VAL A 21 18.93 21.49 0.72
C VAL A 21 20.46 21.54 0.71
N ASP A 22 21.09 21.37 1.88
CA ASP A 22 22.53 21.35 2.04
C ASP A 22 23.14 19.94 1.93
N VAL A 23 22.33 18.92 2.24
CA VAL A 23 22.71 17.51 2.22
C VAL A 23 21.51 16.68 1.78
N ILE A 24 21.73 15.70 0.91
CA ILE A 24 20.73 14.70 0.54
C ILE A 24 21.13 13.34 1.10
N ILE A 25 20.24 12.73 1.89
CA ILE A 25 20.40 11.37 2.41
C ILE A 25 19.87 10.39 1.35
N GLY A 26 20.56 9.26 1.18
CA GLY A 26 20.19 8.21 0.22
C GLY A 26 20.95 8.30 -1.10
N LYS A 27 21.65 9.41 -1.36
CA LYS A 27 22.47 9.61 -2.56
C LYS A 27 23.71 10.43 -2.29
N ASN A 28 24.82 10.13 -3.00
CA ASN A 28 26.10 10.85 -2.87
C ASN A 28 26.25 12.00 -3.88
N SER A 29 25.22 12.30 -4.65
CA SER A 29 25.20 13.32 -5.71
C SER A 29 23.88 14.08 -5.70
N GLU A 30 23.70 15.03 -6.61
CA GLU A 30 22.43 15.69 -6.83
C GLU A 30 21.31 14.67 -7.17
N SER A 31 20.12 14.86 -6.62
CA SER A 31 18.95 14.06 -6.93
C SER A 31 17.96 14.86 -7.76
N PRO A 32 17.37 14.28 -8.84
CA PRO A 32 16.32 14.93 -9.60
C PRO A 32 15.01 15.05 -8.81
N GLN A 33 14.82 14.21 -7.78
CA GLN A 33 13.65 14.21 -6.90
C GLN A 33 14.11 14.07 -5.46
N PHE A 34 13.72 15.01 -4.59
CA PHE A 34 14.04 14.98 -3.17
C PHE A 34 13.00 15.73 -2.32
N GLY A 35 12.97 15.43 -1.05
CA GLY A 35 12.10 16.11 -0.08
C GLY A 35 12.86 16.53 1.17
N VAL A 36 12.46 17.63 1.79
CA VAL A 36 13.06 18.16 3.03
C VAL A 36 12.62 17.32 4.22
N LEU A 37 13.59 16.74 4.93
CA LEU A 37 13.34 16.04 6.19
C LEU A 37 13.39 16.96 7.41
N GLY A 38 14.24 17.99 7.36
CA GLY A 38 14.42 18.90 8.49
C GLY A 38 15.75 19.62 8.48
N LYS A 39 16.17 20.10 9.66
CA LYS A 39 17.44 20.79 9.87
C LYS A 39 18.29 20.09 10.90
N MET A 40 19.60 20.04 10.66
CA MET A 40 20.57 19.55 11.64
C MET A 40 20.57 20.45 12.87
N VAL A 41 20.41 19.86 14.05
CA VAL A 41 20.40 20.60 15.33
C VAL A 41 21.73 21.29 15.59
N SER A 42 22.85 20.70 15.15
CA SER A 42 24.21 21.20 15.45
C SER A 42 24.59 22.46 14.66
N ASN A 43 24.07 22.67 13.46
CA ASN A 43 24.53 23.74 12.56
C ASN A 43 23.46 24.34 11.65
N GLY A 44 22.19 23.88 11.79
CA GLY A 44 21.04 24.42 11.04
C GLY A 44 20.99 24.03 9.55
N ARG A 45 21.91 23.17 9.05
CA ARG A 45 21.89 22.73 7.65
C ARG A 45 20.61 21.97 7.33
N VAL A 46 20.03 22.26 6.18
CA VAL A 46 18.80 21.62 5.69
C VAL A 46 19.15 20.24 5.11
N ILE A 47 18.45 19.22 5.59
CA ILE A 47 18.61 17.84 5.14
C ILE A 47 17.42 17.47 4.26
N GLY A 48 17.74 17.03 3.05
CA GLY A 48 16.81 16.37 2.14
C GLY A 48 16.98 14.86 2.13
N MET A 49 15.98 14.18 1.62
CA MET A 49 16.01 12.74 1.33
C MET A 49 15.84 12.53 -0.16
N ASP A 50 16.62 11.65 -0.74
CA ASP A 50 16.44 11.21 -2.13
C ASP A 50 15.11 10.47 -2.28
N LEU A 51 14.31 10.88 -3.27
CA LEU A 51 13.04 10.26 -3.64
C LEU A 51 13.09 9.62 -5.03
N ASN A 52 14.28 9.56 -5.64
CA ASN A 52 14.45 9.06 -6.99
C ASN A 52 14.92 7.60 -7.04
N GLU A 53 15.74 7.20 -6.10
CA GLU A 53 16.28 5.84 -6.06
C GLU A 53 15.55 4.98 -5.00
N CYS A 54 15.73 3.66 -5.10
CA CYS A 54 15.13 2.72 -4.15
C CYS A 54 15.82 2.84 -2.78
N ASN A 55 15.09 3.30 -1.79
CA ASN A 55 15.56 3.43 -0.41
C ASN A 55 14.71 2.59 0.53
N THR A 56 15.33 1.95 1.51
CA THR A 56 14.63 1.27 2.61
C THR A 56 14.76 2.11 3.88
N ILE A 57 13.62 2.48 4.47
CA ILE A 57 13.55 3.28 5.68
C ILE A 57 12.94 2.43 6.79
N SER A 58 13.65 2.33 7.93
CA SER A 58 13.13 1.69 9.14
C SER A 58 13.02 2.70 10.26
N LEU A 59 11.83 2.86 10.82
CA LEU A 59 11.54 3.80 11.91
C LEU A 59 11.27 3.04 13.20
N PHE A 60 12.09 3.31 14.21
CA PHE A 60 11.99 2.72 15.53
C PHE A 60 11.75 3.79 16.58
N GLY A 61 10.93 3.49 17.58
CA GLY A 61 10.67 4.42 18.68
C GLY A 61 9.45 3.99 19.49
N VAL A 62 9.35 4.52 20.69
CA VAL A 62 8.19 4.31 21.57
C VAL A 62 6.94 4.97 21.01
N GLN A 63 5.78 4.63 21.53
CA GLN A 63 4.51 5.30 21.18
C GLN A 63 4.63 6.82 21.43
N GLY A 64 4.08 7.62 20.50
CA GLY A 64 4.18 9.08 20.56
C GLY A 64 5.52 9.69 20.12
N ALA A 65 6.51 8.89 19.68
CA ALA A 65 7.83 9.40 19.23
C ALA A 65 7.83 10.03 17.81
N GLY A 66 6.67 10.21 17.18
CA GLY A 66 6.56 10.86 15.87
C GLY A 66 6.83 9.97 14.66
N LYS A 67 6.84 8.64 14.81
CA LYS A 67 7.07 7.70 13.69
C LYS A 67 6.09 7.91 12.54
N SER A 68 4.80 7.97 12.84
CA SER A 68 3.74 8.17 11.85
C SER A 68 3.85 9.52 11.16
N TYR A 69 4.24 10.57 11.88
CA TYR A 69 4.54 11.88 11.28
C TYR A 69 5.65 11.79 10.22
N THR A 70 6.73 11.08 10.53
CA THR A 70 7.85 10.92 9.59
C THR A 70 7.43 10.13 8.36
N ILE A 71 6.72 9.00 8.55
CA ILE A 71 6.19 8.20 7.42
C ILE A 71 5.21 9.05 6.60
N GLY A 72 4.30 9.77 7.25
CA GLY A 72 3.33 10.64 6.61
C GLY A 72 4.01 11.71 5.75
N SER A 73 4.99 12.41 6.29
CA SER A 73 5.74 13.43 5.56
C SER A 73 6.45 12.87 4.32
N VAL A 74 7.09 11.70 4.45
CA VAL A 74 7.74 11.03 3.31
C VAL A 74 6.69 10.61 2.27
N THR A 75 5.56 10.06 2.72
CA THR A 75 4.46 9.65 1.83
C THR A 75 3.90 10.84 1.05
N GLU A 76 3.62 11.96 1.72
CA GLU A 76 3.16 13.18 1.04
C GLU A 76 4.16 13.67 -0.01
N MET A 77 5.46 13.70 0.34
CA MET A 77 6.51 14.18 -0.55
C MET A 77 6.70 13.34 -1.81
N VAL A 78 6.34 12.05 -1.81
CA VAL A 78 6.42 11.18 -3.00
C VAL A 78 5.15 11.22 -3.86
N LEU A 79 4.02 11.66 -3.30
CA LEU A 79 2.74 11.71 -3.99
C LEU A 79 2.49 13.02 -4.72
N LYS A 80 2.95 14.14 -4.14
CA LYS A 80 2.63 15.48 -4.65
C LYS A 80 3.80 16.44 -4.46
N GLN A 81 3.97 17.34 -5.42
CA GLN A 81 4.93 18.43 -5.28
C GLN A 81 4.36 19.54 -4.41
N PHE A 82 5.11 19.94 -3.38
CA PHE A 82 4.77 21.03 -2.46
C PHE A 82 5.87 22.10 -2.48
N SER A 83 5.46 23.34 -2.61
CA SER A 83 6.37 24.51 -2.62
C SER A 83 7.19 24.56 -1.32
N ASN A 84 8.49 24.78 -1.44
CA ASN A 84 9.48 24.82 -0.34
C ASN A 84 9.68 23.49 0.42
N VAL A 85 9.02 22.39 0.02
CA VAL A 85 9.07 21.09 0.73
C VAL A 85 9.79 20.03 -0.08
N ASN A 86 9.43 19.86 -1.34
CA ASN A 86 10.03 18.81 -2.16
C ASN A 86 10.15 19.25 -3.62
N LYS A 87 11.08 18.59 -4.33
CA LYS A 87 11.17 18.60 -5.79
C LYS A 87 10.69 17.25 -6.29
N LEU A 88 9.58 17.23 -7.04
CA LEU A 88 8.93 15.99 -7.48
C LEU A 88 8.38 16.13 -8.90
N PRO A 89 9.22 16.12 -9.94
CA PRO A 89 8.75 16.20 -11.33
C PRO A 89 7.95 14.97 -11.77
N ALA A 90 8.13 13.82 -11.14
CA ALA A 90 7.41 12.59 -11.42
C ALA A 90 6.80 11.99 -10.15
N PRO A 91 5.56 12.36 -9.80
CA PRO A 91 4.85 11.79 -8.65
C PRO A 91 4.76 10.26 -8.72
N MET A 92 4.87 9.62 -7.57
CA MET A 92 4.73 8.16 -7.43
C MET A 92 3.31 7.82 -6.96
N ALA A 93 2.98 6.51 -6.99
CA ALA A 93 1.85 5.97 -6.22
C ALA A 93 2.36 5.50 -4.86
N GLY A 94 1.57 5.74 -3.81
CA GLY A 94 1.84 5.23 -2.47
C GLY A 94 0.93 4.06 -2.13
N VAL A 95 1.47 3.01 -1.51
CA VAL A 95 0.66 1.91 -0.95
C VAL A 95 1.06 1.74 0.51
N ILE A 96 0.09 1.84 1.41
CA ILE A 96 0.27 1.67 2.84
C ILE A 96 -0.58 0.49 3.31
N PHE A 97 0.05 -0.53 3.87
CA PHE A 97 -0.65 -1.62 4.55
C PHE A 97 -0.80 -1.26 6.02
N HIS A 98 -2.04 -1.17 6.47
CA HIS A 98 -2.38 -0.92 7.87
C HIS A 98 -2.99 -2.19 8.46
N PHE A 99 -2.31 -2.73 9.47
CA PHE A 99 -2.78 -3.89 10.22
C PHE A 99 -2.88 -3.53 11.71
N SER A 100 -3.98 -3.93 12.34
CA SER A 100 -4.16 -3.89 13.79
C SER A 100 -5.09 -5.03 14.18
N GLU A 101 -4.74 -5.76 15.23
CA GLU A 101 -5.58 -6.84 15.78
C GLU A 101 -6.88 -6.32 16.41
N SER A 102 -7.03 -5.02 16.52
CA SER A 102 -8.23 -4.38 17.06
C SER A 102 -8.65 -3.18 16.24
N MET A 103 -9.89 -2.74 16.40
CA MET A 103 -10.42 -1.53 15.76
C MET A 103 -9.91 -0.22 16.37
N ASP A 104 -9.15 -0.28 17.45
CA ASP A 104 -8.76 0.90 18.26
C ASP A 104 -7.83 1.86 17.49
N TYR A 105 -7.08 1.35 16.53
CA TYR A 105 -6.13 2.13 15.75
C TYR A 105 -6.60 2.25 14.30
N ALA A 106 -7.21 3.39 13.99
CA ALA A 106 -7.58 3.72 12.61
C ALA A 106 -6.35 4.01 11.74
N PRO A 107 -6.41 3.77 10.40
CA PRO A 107 -5.36 4.17 9.49
C PRO A 107 -5.13 5.69 9.55
N GLU A 108 -4.00 6.12 10.08
CA GLU A 108 -3.70 7.54 10.34
C GLU A 108 -3.69 8.38 9.06
N PHE A 109 -3.27 7.79 7.94
CA PHE A 109 -3.07 8.51 6.67
C PHE A 109 -4.37 8.78 5.89
N THR A 110 -5.52 8.29 6.35
CA THR A 110 -6.83 8.72 5.84
C THR A 110 -7.04 10.22 6.02
N SER A 111 -6.37 10.83 7.00
CA SER A 111 -6.40 12.28 7.24
C SER A 111 -5.69 13.13 6.18
N MET A 112 -4.89 12.53 5.29
CA MET A 112 -4.15 13.27 4.25
C MET A 112 -5.05 14.00 3.23
N VAL A 113 -6.33 13.65 3.14
CA VAL A 113 -7.32 14.36 2.32
C VAL A 113 -7.63 15.78 2.83
N TYR A 114 -7.30 16.05 4.09
CA TYR A 114 -7.48 17.35 4.73
C TYR A 114 -6.13 18.04 4.94
N PRO A 115 -6.07 19.38 4.80
CA PRO A 115 -4.89 20.12 5.19
C PRO A 115 -4.74 20.09 6.71
N ASN A 116 -3.49 20.20 7.20
CA ASN A 116 -3.24 20.41 8.62
C ASN A 116 -3.85 21.75 9.09
N ASP A 117 -4.58 21.74 10.17
CA ASP A 117 -5.27 22.90 10.77
C ASP A 117 -4.71 23.29 12.16
N GLU A 118 -3.67 22.59 12.63
CA GLU A 118 -3.04 22.87 13.92
C GLU A 118 -2.18 24.15 13.84
N ALA A 119 -2.68 25.25 14.42
CA ALA A 119 -2.13 26.59 14.27
C ALA A 119 -0.65 26.71 14.70
N GLY A 120 -0.23 26.01 15.75
CA GLY A 120 1.15 26.05 16.24
C GLY A 120 2.12 25.38 15.27
N GLN A 121 1.74 24.25 14.70
CA GLN A 121 2.53 23.55 13.68
C GLN A 121 2.63 24.36 12.40
N LEU A 122 1.52 24.93 11.94
CA LEU A 122 1.48 25.77 10.73
C LEU A 122 2.36 27.00 10.87
N ALA A 123 2.28 27.69 12.01
CA ALA A 123 3.12 28.87 12.28
C ALA A 123 4.61 28.50 12.23
N LYS A 124 4.99 27.37 12.81
CA LYS A 124 6.36 26.85 12.80
C LYS A 124 6.83 26.48 11.39
N LEU A 125 6.04 25.71 10.65
CA LEU A 125 6.38 25.28 9.29
C LEU A 125 6.54 26.48 8.35
N LYS A 126 5.65 27.47 8.46
CA LYS A 126 5.72 28.71 7.69
C LYS A 126 6.98 29.52 8.04
N ALA A 127 7.27 29.68 9.33
CA ALA A 127 8.43 30.47 9.77
C ALA A 127 9.77 29.80 9.42
N GLU A 128 9.86 28.48 9.53
CA GLU A 128 11.12 27.75 9.35
C GLU A 128 11.39 27.34 7.88
N TYR A 129 10.35 27.01 7.13
CA TYR A 129 10.46 26.46 5.78
C TYR A 129 9.69 27.26 4.72
N GLY A 130 8.85 28.21 5.11
CA GLY A 130 7.94 28.90 4.17
C GLY A 130 6.87 27.98 3.59
N ALA A 131 6.61 26.84 4.24
CA ALA A 131 5.62 25.87 3.80
C ALA A 131 4.20 26.31 4.19
N GLU A 132 3.24 26.05 3.32
CA GLU A 132 1.81 26.30 3.54
C GLU A 132 1.05 24.96 3.63
N PRO A 133 -0.07 24.91 4.39
CA PRO A 133 -0.86 23.69 4.51
C PRO A 133 -1.44 23.27 3.15
N ASN A 134 -1.42 21.97 2.90
CA ASN A 134 -1.95 21.37 1.68
C ASN A 134 -2.52 19.99 1.99
N SER A 135 -2.99 19.26 0.97
CA SER A 135 -3.57 17.92 1.13
C SER A 135 -3.31 17.06 -0.11
N VAL A 136 -3.36 15.75 0.09
CA VAL A 136 -3.41 14.75 -0.99
C VAL A 136 -4.87 14.38 -1.20
N LYS A 137 -5.43 14.72 -2.34
CA LYS A 137 -6.88 14.52 -2.61
C LYS A 137 -7.20 13.12 -3.14
N ASP A 138 -6.27 12.51 -3.85
CA ASP A 138 -6.47 11.19 -4.46
C ASP A 138 -6.03 10.08 -3.48
N VAL A 139 -6.92 9.78 -2.54
CA VAL A 139 -6.72 8.74 -1.51
C VAL A 139 -7.82 7.70 -1.66
N VAL A 140 -7.43 6.44 -1.79
CA VAL A 140 -8.32 5.27 -1.90
C VAL A 140 -8.09 4.34 -0.73
N LEU A 141 -9.15 3.88 -0.10
CA LEU A 141 -9.13 2.88 0.95
C LEU A 141 -9.57 1.53 0.38
N LEU A 142 -8.74 0.51 0.58
CA LEU A 142 -9.07 -0.87 0.24
C LEU A 142 -9.27 -1.65 1.54
N ALA A 143 -10.34 -2.43 1.62
CA ALA A 143 -10.66 -3.25 2.78
C ALA A 143 -11.16 -4.64 2.33
N PRO A 144 -11.07 -5.67 3.18
CA PRO A 144 -11.73 -6.94 2.93
C PRO A 144 -13.23 -6.74 2.62
N GLU A 145 -13.79 -7.57 1.75
CA GLU A 145 -15.17 -7.41 1.25
C GLU A 145 -16.18 -7.24 2.39
N ALA A 146 -16.04 -8.05 3.45
CA ALA A 146 -16.93 -8.00 4.63
C ALA A 146 -16.87 -6.64 5.37
N GLN A 147 -15.82 -5.87 5.21
CA GLN A 147 -15.57 -4.61 5.92
C GLN A 147 -15.88 -3.37 5.08
N VAL A 148 -16.11 -3.50 3.78
CA VAL A 148 -16.26 -2.37 2.85
C VAL A 148 -17.35 -1.40 3.28
N GLU A 149 -18.55 -1.88 3.60
CA GLU A 149 -19.67 -1.01 3.99
C GLU A 149 -19.42 -0.28 5.32
N LEU A 150 -18.74 -0.95 6.25
CA LEU A 150 -18.34 -0.32 7.50
C LEU A 150 -17.31 0.80 7.24
N ARG A 151 -16.34 0.56 6.37
CA ARG A 151 -15.32 1.56 6.01
C ARG A 151 -15.91 2.75 5.25
N LYS A 152 -16.87 2.53 4.34
CA LYS A 152 -17.60 3.62 3.68
C LYS A 152 -18.31 4.52 4.68
N ALA A 153 -18.92 3.94 5.70
CA ALA A 153 -19.59 4.71 6.76
C ALA A 153 -18.57 5.48 7.65
N GLN A 154 -17.40 4.90 7.91
CA GLN A 154 -16.35 5.53 8.72
C GLN A 154 -15.60 6.65 7.98
N TYR A 155 -15.44 6.51 6.67
CA TYR A 155 -14.64 7.42 5.83
C TYR A 155 -15.46 7.90 4.62
N PRO A 156 -16.50 8.74 4.83
CA PRO A 156 -17.42 9.16 3.77
C PRO A 156 -16.75 10.00 2.68
N ASP A 157 -15.60 10.61 2.97
CA ASP A 157 -14.84 11.45 2.03
C ASP A 157 -13.77 10.66 1.25
N LEU A 158 -13.68 9.35 1.45
CA LEU A 158 -12.76 8.47 0.73
C LEU A 158 -13.49 7.56 -0.25
N GLU A 159 -12.84 7.26 -1.35
CA GLU A 159 -13.23 6.17 -2.24
C GLU A 159 -12.84 4.85 -1.58
N VAL A 160 -13.81 3.97 -1.30
CA VAL A 160 -13.60 2.70 -0.61
C VAL A 160 -14.00 1.54 -1.51
N HIS A 161 -13.09 0.58 -1.68
CA HIS A 161 -13.29 -0.64 -2.47
C HIS A 161 -12.89 -1.89 -1.70
N SER A 162 -13.36 -3.04 -2.16
CA SER A 162 -12.86 -4.32 -1.68
C SER A 162 -11.45 -4.61 -2.20
N ILE A 163 -10.69 -5.37 -1.41
CA ILE A 163 -9.44 -5.98 -1.82
C ILE A 163 -9.55 -7.49 -1.68
N GLY A 164 -9.04 -8.19 -2.68
CA GLY A 164 -8.90 -9.65 -2.69
C GLY A 164 -7.80 -10.04 -3.66
N PHE A 165 -7.49 -11.31 -3.71
CA PHE A 165 -6.54 -11.86 -4.67
C PHE A 165 -7.26 -12.35 -5.92
N ASP A 166 -6.78 -11.99 -7.09
CA ASP A 166 -7.18 -12.66 -8.34
C ASP A 166 -6.54 -14.05 -8.36
N SER A 167 -7.38 -15.08 -8.41
CA SER A 167 -6.91 -16.47 -8.36
C SER A 167 -5.91 -16.80 -9.47
N GLY A 168 -6.01 -16.16 -10.63
CA GLY A 168 -5.12 -16.33 -11.77
C GLY A 168 -3.75 -15.68 -11.61
N GLU A 169 -3.59 -14.72 -10.69
CA GLU A 169 -2.31 -14.07 -10.38
C GLU A 169 -1.51 -14.81 -9.31
N LEU A 170 -2.14 -15.73 -8.58
CA LEU A 170 -1.50 -16.49 -7.50
C LEU A 170 -0.66 -17.66 -8.05
N SER A 171 0.61 -17.72 -7.63
CA SER A 171 1.44 -18.88 -7.87
C SER A 171 1.03 -20.06 -6.96
N VAL A 172 1.50 -21.27 -7.27
CA VAL A 172 1.31 -22.44 -6.40
C VAL A 172 1.80 -22.18 -4.97
N ARG A 173 2.86 -21.37 -4.80
CA ARG A 173 3.40 -21.02 -3.49
C ARG A 173 2.44 -20.11 -2.72
N ASP A 174 1.83 -19.14 -3.40
CA ASP A 174 0.89 -18.20 -2.78
C ASP A 174 -0.38 -18.93 -2.35
N TRP A 175 -0.89 -19.84 -3.18
CA TRP A 175 -1.99 -20.73 -2.81
C TRP A 175 -1.67 -21.58 -1.57
N LEU A 176 -0.46 -22.16 -1.48
CA LEU A 176 -0.07 -22.92 -0.30
C LEU A 176 0.03 -22.04 0.96
N PHE A 177 0.36 -20.77 0.79
CA PHE A 177 0.35 -19.82 1.89
C PHE A 177 -1.08 -19.54 2.37
N LEU A 178 -2.00 -19.23 1.45
CA LEU A 178 -3.43 -19.04 1.77
C LEU A 178 -4.06 -20.27 2.43
N LEU A 179 -3.69 -21.46 1.99
CA LEU A 179 -4.17 -22.72 2.56
C LEU A 179 -3.51 -23.08 3.92
N ALA A 180 -2.67 -22.20 4.47
CA ALA A 180 -1.84 -22.47 5.64
C ALA A 180 -1.12 -23.86 5.53
N ALA A 181 -0.54 -24.12 4.34
CA ALA A 181 0.07 -25.38 3.99
C ALA A 181 1.57 -25.27 3.69
N MET A 182 2.19 -24.13 3.99
CA MET A 182 3.63 -23.92 3.83
C MET A 182 4.40 -24.85 4.76
N GLY A 183 5.41 -25.54 4.20
CA GLY A 183 6.21 -26.51 4.95
C GLY A 183 5.50 -27.82 5.30
N ASN A 184 4.24 -27.99 4.92
CA ASN A 184 3.50 -29.23 5.14
C ASN A 184 3.76 -30.21 3.99
N ASP A 185 4.29 -31.39 4.31
CA ASP A 185 4.64 -32.46 3.37
C ASP A 185 3.71 -33.69 3.44
N SER A 186 2.51 -33.50 4.03
CA SER A 186 1.50 -34.57 4.04
C SER A 186 1.08 -34.97 2.62
N ALA A 187 0.62 -36.20 2.47
CA ALA A 187 0.29 -36.78 1.17
C ALA A 187 -0.77 -35.93 0.42
N TYR A 188 -1.80 -35.47 1.11
CA TYR A 188 -2.84 -34.64 0.48
C TYR A 188 -2.34 -33.26 0.05
N ILE A 189 -1.38 -32.66 0.76
CA ILE A 189 -0.76 -31.39 0.35
C ILE A 189 0.13 -31.59 -0.88
N LYS A 190 0.85 -32.70 -0.95
CA LYS A 190 1.62 -33.08 -2.16
C LYS A 190 0.69 -33.22 -3.37
N GLU A 191 -0.46 -33.83 -3.19
CA GLU A 191 -1.46 -33.98 -4.27
C GLU A 191 -2.06 -32.62 -4.64
N LEU A 192 -2.42 -31.76 -3.69
CA LEU A 192 -2.86 -30.39 -3.97
C LEU A 192 -1.82 -29.61 -4.80
N LYS A 193 -0.53 -29.74 -4.47
CA LYS A 193 0.57 -29.15 -5.26
C LYS A 193 0.57 -29.64 -6.71
N GLN A 194 0.29 -30.93 -6.94
CA GLN A 194 0.23 -31.50 -8.30
C GLN A 194 -1.00 -30.98 -9.05
N ILE A 195 -2.16 -30.94 -8.41
CA ILE A 195 -3.39 -30.38 -8.98
C ILE A 195 -3.17 -28.91 -9.40
N MET A 196 -2.62 -28.09 -8.52
CA MET A 196 -2.32 -26.69 -8.82
C MET A 196 -1.31 -26.54 -9.96
N LYS A 197 -0.27 -27.38 -10.01
CA LYS A 197 0.67 -27.40 -11.14
C LYS A 197 0.02 -27.79 -12.46
N ALA A 198 -0.94 -28.70 -12.42
CA ALA A 198 -1.67 -29.12 -13.63
C ALA A 198 -2.55 -27.98 -14.18
N CYS A 199 -3.16 -27.17 -13.32
CA CYS A 199 -3.99 -26.04 -13.73
C CYS A 199 -3.26 -24.68 -13.78
N ARG A 200 -1.93 -24.66 -13.73
CA ARG A 200 -1.11 -23.43 -13.65
C ARG A 200 -1.38 -22.37 -14.72
N HIS A 201 -1.87 -22.77 -15.90
CA HIS A 201 -2.19 -21.85 -17.01
C HIS A 201 -3.62 -21.30 -16.96
N ASN A 202 -4.44 -21.87 -16.10
CA ASN A 202 -5.82 -21.44 -15.83
C ASN A 202 -6.12 -21.69 -14.35
N MET A 203 -5.31 -21.07 -13.49
CA MET A 203 -5.43 -21.22 -12.04
C MET A 203 -6.70 -20.52 -11.59
N SER A 204 -7.59 -21.24 -10.94
CA SER A 204 -8.79 -20.70 -10.30
C SER A 204 -9.21 -21.60 -9.15
N LEU A 205 -9.93 -21.06 -8.19
CA LEU A 205 -10.51 -21.84 -7.10
C LEU A 205 -11.37 -23.00 -7.62
N ALA A 206 -12.19 -22.74 -8.65
CA ALA A 206 -13.05 -23.74 -9.29
C ALA A 206 -12.23 -24.90 -9.90
N ASN A 207 -11.15 -24.59 -10.60
CA ASN A 207 -10.29 -25.62 -11.22
C ASN A 207 -9.53 -26.44 -10.17
N ILE A 208 -9.10 -25.81 -9.08
CA ILE A 208 -8.47 -26.52 -7.96
C ILE A 208 -9.48 -27.47 -7.30
N ARG A 209 -10.71 -26.99 -7.00
CA ARG A 209 -11.79 -27.81 -6.45
C ARG A 209 -12.14 -28.98 -7.37
N SER A 210 -12.25 -28.74 -8.68
CA SER A 210 -12.47 -29.80 -9.67
C SER A 210 -11.34 -30.85 -9.65
N GLY A 211 -10.09 -30.42 -9.58
CA GLY A 211 -8.95 -31.33 -9.44
C GLY A 211 -8.99 -32.15 -8.16
N VAL A 212 -9.37 -31.56 -7.03
CA VAL A 212 -9.55 -32.25 -5.74
C VAL A 212 -10.67 -33.31 -5.84
N ALA A 213 -11.79 -32.95 -6.45
CA ALA A 213 -12.92 -33.87 -6.61
C ALA A 213 -12.59 -35.08 -7.49
N ASN A 214 -11.80 -34.87 -8.54
CA ASN A 214 -11.48 -35.87 -9.55
C ASN A 214 -10.16 -36.64 -9.27
N SER A 215 -9.42 -36.30 -8.19
CA SER A 215 -8.15 -37.02 -7.89
C SER A 215 -8.40 -38.42 -7.32
N ASP A 216 -7.82 -39.44 -7.95
CA ASP A 216 -7.82 -40.81 -7.45
C ASP A 216 -6.84 -41.03 -6.29
N HIS A 217 -5.97 -40.07 -6.02
CA HIS A 217 -4.95 -40.14 -4.98
C HIS A 217 -5.39 -39.60 -3.62
N LEU A 218 -6.61 -39.02 -3.54
CA LEU A 218 -7.16 -38.50 -2.30
C LEU A 218 -8.26 -39.41 -1.75
N SER A 219 -8.16 -39.77 -0.48
CA SER A 219 -9.26 -40.43 0.23
C SER A 219 -10.41 -39.43 0.47
N THR A 220 -11.59 -39.91 0.82
CA THR A 220 -12.75 -39.07 1.13
C THR A 220 -12.47 -38.04 2.23
N SER A 221 -11.77 -38.46 3.30
CA SER A 221 -11.39 -37.57 4.40
C SER A 221 -10.37 -36.51 3.97
N GLN A 222 -9.43 -36.85 3.10
CA GLN A 222 -8.45 -35.92 2.56
C GLN A 222 -9.08 -34.89 1.61
N ARG A 223 -10.06 -35.32 0.79
CA ARG A 223 -10.84 -34.40 -0.04
C ARG A 223 -11.65 -33.40 0.82
N ALA A 224 -12.28 -33.89 1.89
CA ALA A 224 -13.00 -33.03 2.82
C ALA A 224 -12.08 -31.98 3.46
N LEU A 225 -10.90 -32.41 3.94
CA LEU A 225 -9.90 -31.51 4.52
C LEU A 225 -9.37 -30.48 3.50
N ALA A 226 -9.11 -30.91 2.26
CA ALA A 226 -8.70 -30.01 1.19
C ALA A 226 -9.77 -28.98 0.88
N ASN A 227 -11.04 -29.39 0.78
CA ASN A 227 -12.16 -28.47 0.55
C ASN A 227 -12.33 -27.46 1.70
N THR A 228 -12.25 -27.90 2.96
CA THR A 228 -12.29 -26.97 4.11
C THR A 228 -11.21 -25.89 4.01
N LYS A 229 -9.99 -26.26 3.59
CA LYS A 229 -8.93 -25.26 3.38
C LYS A 229 -9.22 -24.34 2.21
N LEU A 230 -9.80 -24.85 1.14
CA LEU A 230 -10.20 -24.04 -0.01
C LEU A 230 -11.38 -23.09 0.35
N ASP A 231 -12.28 -23.50 1.24
CA ASP A 231 -13.36 -22.65 1.75
C ASP A 231 -12.80 -21.44 2.52
N PHE A 232 -11.78 -21.66 3.38
CA PHE A 232 -11.09 -20.55 4.03
C PHE A 232 -10.35 -19.62 3.04
N ALA A 233 -9.69 -20.20 2.04
CA ALA A 233 -8.99 -19.38 1.04
C ALA A 233 -9.96 -18.57 0.16
N GLU A 234 -11.20 -19.05 -0.05
CA GLU A 234 -12.22 -18.39 -0.86
C GLU A 234 -12.57 -16.99 -0.35
N GLU A 235 -12.51 -16.78 0.97
CA GLU A 235 -12.79 -15.47 1.61
C GLU A 235 -11.82 -14.37 1.11
N TYR A 236 -10.61 -14.76 0.67
CA TYR A 236 -9.59 -13.83 0.19
C TYR A 236 -9.51 -13.75 -1.34
N ILE A 237 -10.31 -14.54 -2.06
CA ILE A 237 -10.29 -14.57 -3.52
C ILE A 237 -11.40 -13.70 -4.09
N THR A 238 -11.00 -12.72 -4.90
CA THR A 238 -11.93 -11.87 -5.66
C THR A 238 -11.40 -11.78 -7.09
N ASP A 239 -11.86 -12.69 -7.96
CA ASP A 239 -11.41 -12.76 -9.34
C ASP A 239 -11.70 -11.43 -10.08
N GLY A 240 -10.69 -10.93 -10.78
CA GLY A 240 -10.73 -9.64 -11.44
C GLY A 240 -10.33 -8.45 -10.56
N CYS A 241 -10.16 -8.63 -9.25
CA CYS A 241 -9.62 -7.61 -8.37
C CYS A 241 -8.08 -7.56 -8.49
N LYS A 242 -7.56 -6.45 -8.98
CA LYS A 242 -6.10 -6.27 -9.16
C LYS A 242 -5.66 -4.98 -8.51
N LEU A 243 -4.77 -5.06 -7.52
CA LEU A 243 -4.20 -3.87 -6.88
C LEU A 243 -3.61 -2.89 -7.92
N ARG A 244 -3.06 -3.44 -9.01
CA ARG A 244 -2.48 -2.65 -10.09
C ARG A 244 -3.46 -1.65 -10.72
N GLN A 245 -4.75 -1.95 -10.76
CA GLN A 245 -5.77 -1.04 -11.33
C GLN A 245 -5.91 0.27 -10.54
N TYR A 246 -5.52 0.26 -9.27
CA TYR A 246 -5.56 1.45 -8.41
C TYR A 246 -4.27 2.26 -8.47
N LEU A 247 -3.16 1.70 -9.01
CA LEU A 247 -1.87 2.38 -9.05
C LEU A 247 -1.87 3.46 -10.13
N ARG A 248 -1.73 4.71 -9.72
CA ARG A 248 -1.49 5.85 -10.61
C ARG A 248 -0.66 6.92 -9.91
N PRO A 249 0.10 7.76 -10.63
CA PRO A 249 0.88 8.84 -10.05
C PRO A 249 0.02 9.76 -9.17
N GLY A 250 0.54 10.12 -8.00
CA GLY A 250 -0.14 11.00 -7.04
C GLY A 250 -1.21 10.35 -6.17
N ARG A 251 -1.54 9.07 -6.37
CA ARG A 251 -2.53 8.35 -5.57
C ARG A 251 -1.91 7.70 -4.35
N LEU A 252 -2.59 7.85 -3.21
CA LEU A 252 -2.36 7.06 -2.01
C LEU A 252 -3.40 5.95 -1.93
N ILE A 253 -2.92 4.71 -1.81
CA ILE A 253 -3.74 3.53 -1.56
C ILE A 253 -3.48 3.08 -0.13
N ILE A 254 -4.52 3.04 0.69
CA ILE A 254 -4.46 2.53 2.06
C ILE A 254 -5.18 1.19 2.08
N VAL A 255 -4.46 0.12 2.42
CA VAL A 255 -5.02 -1.22 2.59
C VAL A 255 -5.27 -1.41 4.09
N ASP A 256 -6.53 -1.32 4.48
CA ASP A 256 -6.96 -1.44 5.89
C ASP A 256 -7.35 -2.89 6.19
N LEU A 257 -6.46 -3.60 6.90
CA LEU A 257 -6.58 -5.01 7.27
C LEU A 257 -6.95 -5.19 8.75
N ARG A 258 -7.62 -4.22 9.36
CA ARG A 258 -8.11 -4.38 10.74
C ARG A 258 -9.24 -5.41 10.79
N ASP A 259 -9.25 -6.22 11.84
CA ASP A 259 -10.20 -7.30 12.10
C ASP A 259 -10.12 -8.49 11.12
N GLU A 260 -8.94 -8.71 10.52
CA GLU A 260 -8.62 -9.90 9.73
C GLU A 260 -7.68 -10.86 10.46
#